data_f1439126f9a7192dd42d92c3c29b2eed
#
_entry.id   f1439126f9a7192dd42d92c3c29b2eed
#
_cell.length_a   1.000
_cell.length_b   1.000
_cell.length_c   1.000
_cell.angle_alpha   90.00
_cell.angle_beta   90.00
_cell.angle_gamma   90.00
#
_symmetry.space_group_name_H-M   'P 1'
#
loop_
_entity.id
_entity.type
_entity.pdbx_description
1 polymer ?
#
loop_
_entity_poly.entity_id
_entity_poly.type
_entity_poly.pdbx_seq_one_letter_code
_entity_poly.pdbx_strand_id
1 'polypeptide(L)'
;KNKRELSLNNRYLYSVVALFFWLQILLDATILPTILNAKSMRPFAQQVEELIPEGKIYSYVGAPMMRFFIINFYNDNRVVEFEKEQPEEGYLLVGEKDYPHIAGKYSDKYKFTDILKSPRKGNDVKDIIHIYQFEKIK
;
A
#
# COMPACT_ATOMS: atom_id res chain seq x y z
N LYS A 1 -36.97 24.76 -43.70
CA LYS A 1 -35.83 25.39 -43.02
C LYS A 1 -35.49 24.69 -41.70
N ASN A 2 -36.46 24.25 -40.91
CA ASN A 2 -36.24 23.67 -39.58
C ASN A 2 -35.50 22.29 -39.54
N LYS A 3 -35.73 21.43 -40.53
CA LYS A 3 -35.12 20.07 -40.49
C LYS A 3 -33.58 20.05 -40.67
N ARG A 4 -33.07 21.04 -41.43
CA ARG A 4 -31.61 21.12 -41.69
C ARG A 4 -30.82 21.70 -40.52
N GLU A 5 -31.44 22.65 -39.80
CA GLU A 5 -30.85 23.22 -38.57
C GLU A 5 -30.86 22.25 -37.39
N LEU A 6 -31.92 21.46 -37.24
CA LEU A 6 -32.02 20.39 -36.27
C LEU A 6 -30.96 19.29 -36.52
N SER A 7 -30.69 18.98 -37.79
CA SER A 7 -29.65 17.99 -38.18
C SER A 7 -28.23 18.49 -37.88
N LEU A 8 -27.95 19.78 -38.08
CA LEU A 8 -26.66 20.39 -37.73
C LEU A 8 -26.45 20.44 -36.22
N ASN A 9 -27.43 20.89 -35.47
CA ASN A 9 -27.34 20.94 -34.01
C ASN A 9 -27.11 19.55 -33.40
N ASN A 10 -27.77 18.52 -33.91
CA ASN A 10 -27.56 17.14 -33.45
C ASN A 10 -26.15 16.65 -33.77
N ARG A 11 -25.57 17.00 -34.91
CA ARG A 11 -24.18 16.66 -35.28
C ARG A 11 -23.18 17.29 -34.31
N TYR A 12 -23.35 18.57 -33.99
CA TYR A 12 -22.50 19.25 -33.00
C TYR A 12 -22.65 18.61 -31.62
N LEU A 13 -23.87 18.30 -31.21
CA LEU A 13 -24.13 17.63 -29.92
C LEU A 13 -23.41 16.27 -29.85
N TYR A 14 -23.57 15.44 -30.85
CA TYR A 14 -22.87 14.13 -30.90
C TYR A 14 -21.36 14.27 -30.91
N SER A 15 -20.82 15.25 -31.62
CA SER A 15 -19.38 15.50 -31.63
C SER A 15 -18.85 15.92 -30.27
N VAL A 16 -19.58 16.77 -29.56
CA VAL A 16 -19.21 17.20 -28.20
C VAL A 16 -19.29 16.03 -27.23
N VAL A 17 -20.36 15.23 -27.28
CA VAL A 17 -20.51 14.05 -26.44
C VAL A 17 -19.38 13.05 -26.73
N ALA A 18 -19.08 12.78 -28.00
CA ALA A 18 -17.99 11.89 -28.38
C ALA A 18 -16.63 12.38 -27.88
N LEU A 19 -16.36 13.70 -27.96
CA LEU A 19 -15.13 14.30 -27.45
C LEU A 19 -14.99 14.10 -25.93
N PHE A 20 -16.06 14.37 -25.16
CA PHE A 20 -16.07 14.13 -23.73
C PHE A 20 -15.84 12.67 -23.37
N PHE A 21 -16.42 11.74 -24.13
CA PHE A 21 -16.27 10.31 -23.91
C PHE A 21 -14.82 9.86 -24.17
N TRP A 22 -14.21 10.36 -25.25
CA TRP A 22 -12.79 10.12 -25.55
C TRP A 22 -11.86 10.70 -24.50
N LEU A 23 -12.16 11.91 -24.03
CA LEU A 23 -11.38 12.55 -22.97
C LEU A 23 -11.45 11.74 -21.67
N GLN A 24 -12.64 11.24 -21.32
CA GLN A 24 -12.83 10.38 -20.15
C GLN A 24 -12.03 9.08 -20.26
N ILE A 25 -12.11 8.40 -21.42
CA ILE A 25 -11.33 7.17 -21.65
C ILE A 25 -9.84 7.45 -21.54
N LEU A 26 -9.37 8.57 -22.07
CA LEU A 26 -7.96 8.94 -22.05
C LEU A 26 -7.49 9.24 -20.61
N LEU A 27 -8.30 9.92 -19.83
CA LEU A 27 -8.05 10.17 -18.41
C LEU A 27 -8.00 8.87 -17.62
N ASP A 28 -8.97 7.99 -17.80
CA ASP A 28 -9.09 6.74 -17.04
C ASP A 28 -8.01 5.72 -17.44
N ALA A 29 -7.64 5.67 -18.72
CA ALA A 29 -6.67 4.69 -19.21
C ALA A 29 -5.21 5.11 -18.99
N THR A 30 -4.89 6.39 -18.96
CA THR A 30 -3.49 6.87 -18.93
C THR A 30 -3.12 7.64 -17.68
N ILE A 31 -3.92 8.62 -17.29
CA ILE A 31 -3.57 9.56 -16.23
C ILE A 31 -3.91 8.98 -14.85
N LEU A 32 -5.12 8.44 -14.70
CA LEU A 32 -5.61 7.95 -13.42
C LEU A 32 -4.77 6.78 -12.86
N PRO A 33 -4.44 5.74 -13.64
CA PRO A 33 -3.59 4.65 -13.18
C PRO A 33 -2.22 5.12 -12.75
N THR A 34 -1.61 6.05 -13.47
CA THR A 34 -0.30 6.60 -13.15
C THR A 34 -0.32 7.35 -11.82
N ILE A 35 -1.34 8.20 -11.60
CA ILE A 35 -1.49 8.94 -10.34
C ILE A 35 -1.81 8.00 -9.17
N LEU A 36 -2.72 7.03 -9.37
CA LEU A 36 -3.10 6.09 -8.34
C LEU A 36 -1.94 5.17 -7.96
N ASN A 37 -1.20 4.64 -8.92
CA ASN A 37 0.00 3.83 -8.66
C ASN A 37 1.08 4.66 -7.97
N ALA A 38 1.29 5.91 -8.40
CA ALA A 38 2.23 6.81 -7.73
C ALA A 38 1.83 7.10 -6.28
N LYS A 39 0.55 7.08 -5.91
CA LYS A 39 0.04 7.31 -4.55
C LYS A 39 -0.21 6.02 -3.76
N SER A 40 -0.21 4.86 -4.41
CA SER A 40 -0.46 3.59 -3.74
C SER A 40 0.78 3.06 -3.03
N MET A 41 0.58 2.22 -2.03
CA MET A 41 1.67 1.48 -1.38
C MET A 41 2.05 0.19 -2.14
N ARG A 42 1.47 -0.03 -3.32
CA ARG A 42 1.73 -1.21 -4.15
C ARG A 42 3.21 -1.42 -4.49
N PRO A 43 3.98 -0.40 -4.93
CA PRO A 43 5.40 -0.59 -5.21
C PRO A 43 6.20 -1.03 -3.98
N PHE A 44 5.85 -0.51 -2.80
CA PHE A 44 6.48 -0.92 -1.55
C PHE A 44 6.06 -2.35 -1.16
N ALA A 45 4.79 -2.70 -1.31
CA ALA A 45 4.30 -4.06 -1.05
C ALA A 45 4.95 -5.09 -1.98
N GLN A 46 5.24 -4.75 -3.24
CA GLN A 46 6.00 -5.60 -4.16
C GLN A 46 7.45 -5.79 -3.71
N GLN A 47 8.11 -4.73 -3.22
CA GLN A 47 9.45 -4.87 -2.63
C GLN A 47 9.44 -5.78 -1.40
N VAL A 48 8.38 -5.73 -0.60
CA VAL A 48 8.19 -6.63 0.55
C VAL A 48 8.04 -8.08 0.08
N GLU A 49 7.27 -8.32 -0.97
CA GLU A 49 7.08 -9.64 -1.57
C GLU A 49 8.38 -10.19 -2.17
N GLU A 50 9.15 -9.35 -2.85
CA GLU A 50 10.47 -9.73 -3.38
C GLU A 50 11.46 -10.07 -2.26
N LEU A 51 11.43 -9.33 -1.16
CA LEU A 51 12.28 -9.54 0.01
C LEU A 51 11.88 -10.81 0.78
N ILE A 52 10.56 -11.07 0.87
CA ILE A 52 9.98 -12.16 1.65
C ILE A 52 9.02 -12.96 0.75
N PRO A 53 9.56 -13.76 -0.20
CA PRO A 53 8.73 -14.46 -1.19
C PRO A 53 7.81 -15.50 -0.56
N GLU A 54 8.22 -16.09 0.56
CA GLU A 54 7.46 -17.13 1.25
C GLU A 54 7.44 -16.91 2.77
N GLY A 55 6.47 -17.50 3.45
CA GLY A 55 6.35 -17.46 4.91
C GLY A 55 5.49 -16.32 5.45
N LYS A 56 5.49 -16.19 6.76
CA LYS A 56 4.71 -15.18 7.49
C LYS A 56 5.48 -13.86 7.58
N ILE A 57 4.76 -12.78 7.49
CA ILE A 57 5.25 -11.43 7.80
C ILE A 57 4.62 -11.04 9.12
N TYR A 58 5.42 -10.69 10.09
CA TYR A 58 4.91 -10.29 11.40
C TYR A 58 4.64 -8.79 11.41
N SER A 59 3.63 -8.37 12.15
CA SER A 59 3.30 -6.96 12.31
C SER A 59 3.18 -6.58 13.77
N TYR A 60 3.63 -5.39 14.09
CA TYR A 60 3.36 -4.76 15.36
C TYR A 60 2.62 -3.45 15.16
N VAL A 61 1.59 -3.25 15.94
CA VAL A 61 0.74 -2.07 15.90
C VAL A 61 0.43 -1.64 17.34
N GLY A 62 0.82 -0.44 17.68
CA GLY A 62 0.58 0.14 19.02
C GLY A 62 -0.90 0.42 19.32
N ALA A 63 -1.80 0.31 18.35
CA ALA A 63 -3.24 0.48 18.52
C ALA A 63 -4.02 -0.74 17.98
N PRO A 64 -5.18 -1.08 18.56
CA PRO A 64 -5.86 -2.37 18.40
C PRO A 64 -6.50 -2.63 17.02
N MET A 65 -6.28 -1.79 16.01
CA MET A 65 -6.80 -2.00 14.65
C MET A 65 -5.69 -2.44 13.70
N MET A 66 -5.95 -3.47 12.89
CA MET A 66 -5.08 -3.87 11.78
C MET A 66 -4.80 -2.68 10.87
N ARG A 67 -3.54 -2.27 10.76
CA ARG A 67 -3.15 -1.07 10.03
C ARG A 67 -2.43 -1.32 8.72
N PHE A 68 -2.05 -2.54 8.42
CA PHE A 68 -1.28 -2.86 7.22
C PHE A 68 -2.12 -3.57 6.15
N PHE A 69 -3.38 -3.13 5.97
CA PHE A 69 -4.31 -3.75 5.02
C PHE A 69 -3.79 -3.79 3.60
N ILE A 70 -3.20 -2.70 3.13
CA ILE A 70 -2.72 -2.59 1.76
C ILE A 70 -1.56 -3.55 1.53
N ILE A 71 -0.60 -3.57 2.45
CA ILE A 71 0.55 -4.47 2.35
C ILE A 71 0.10 -5.91 2.50
N ASN A 72 -0.78 -6.19 3.44
CA ASN A 72 -1.33 -7.53 3.66
C ASN A 72 -2.08 -8.05 2.43
N PHE A 73 -2.88 -7.19 1.79
CA PHE A 73 -3.61 -7.53 0.57
C PHE A 73 -2.69 -7.92 -0.58
N TYR A 74 -1.61 -7.16 -0.81
CA TYR A 74 -0.66 -7.46 -1.88
C TYR A 74 0.31 -8.59 -1.56
N ASN A 75 0.37 -9.05 -0.31
CA ASN A 75 1.21 -10.16 0.14
C ASN A 75 0.36 -11.36 0.59
N ASP A 76 -0.71 -11.66 -0.13
CA ASP A 76 -1.56 -12.85 0.03
C ASP A 76 -2.08 -13.08 1.46
N ASN A 77 -2.34 -12.00 2.20
CA ASN A 77 -2.79 -12.02 3.59
C ASN A 77 -1.87 -12.79 4.55
N ARG A 78 -0.55 -12.73 4.33
CA ARG A 78 0.47 -13.41 5.16
C ARG A 78 0.88 -12.62 6.40
N VAL A 79 0.33 -11.42 6.59
CA VAL A 79 0.66 -10.57 7.75
C VAL A 79 -0.06 -11.05 8.99
N VAL A 80 0.70 -11.40 10.03
CA VAL A 80 0.22 -11.89 11.32
C VAL A 80 0.74 -11.02 12.46
N GLU A 81 0.06 -11.03 13.61
CA GLU A 81 0.47 -10.23 14.77
C GLU A 81 1.70 -10.85 15.47
N PHE A 82 2.77 -10.07 15.59
CA PHE A 82 4.00 -10.50 16.27
C PHE A 82 3.77 -10.93 17.72
N GLU A 83 2.96 -10.18 18.46
CA GLU A 83 2.72 -10.43 19.88
C GLU A 83 1.99 -11.75 20.17
N LYS A 84 1.23 -12.25 19.21
CA LYS A 84 0.52 -13.53 19.38
C LYS A 84 1.42 -14.74 19.24
N GLU A 85 2.38 -14.68 18.32
CA GLU A 85 3.21 -15.85 18.02
C GLU A 85 4.60 -15.77 18.64
N GLN A 86 5.19 -14.59 18.76
CA GLN A 86 6.54 -14.34 19.28
C GLN A 86 7.57 -15.34 18.72
N PRO A 87 7.75 -15.45 17.40
CA PRO A 87 8.59 -16.42 16.77
C PRO A 87 10.08 -16.20 17.06
N GLU A 88 10.92 -17.17 16.78
CA GLU A 88 12.36 -17.08 17.05
C GLU A 88 13.08 -16.12 16.08
N GLU A 89 12.65 -16.13 14.81
CA GLU A 89 13.19 -15.27 13.75
C GLU A 89 12.11 -14.90 12.73
N GLY A 90 12.35 -13.89 11.93
CA GLY A 90 11.45 -13.47 10.87
C GLY A 90 11.58 -12.01 10.49
N TYR A 91 10.52 -11.51 9.87
CA TYR A 91 10.43 -10.13 9.41
C TYR A 91 9.27 -9.42 10.07
N LEU A 92 9.53 -8.22 10.59
CA LEU A 92 8.59 -7.40 11.33
C LEU A 92 8.25 -6.13 10.55
N LEU A 93 6.97 -5.94 10.31
CA LEU A 93 6.39 -4.75 9.72
C LEU A 93 5.92 -3.82 10.85
N VAL A 94 6.46 -2.62 10.93
CA VAL A 94 6.13 -1.65 11.99
C VAL A 94 6.20 -0.21 11.48
N GLY A 95 5.34 0.66 12.03
CA GLY A 95 5.42 2.10 11.79
C GLY A 95 6.58 2.74 12.55
N GLU A 96 7.18 3.79 11.98
CA GLU A 96 8.30 4.53 12.59
C GLU A 96 7.97 5.00 14.03
N LYS A 97 6.73 5.40 14.26
CA LYS A 97 6.25 5.84 15.59
C LYS A 97 6.04 4.71 16.58
N ASP A 98 5.69 3.53 16.08
CA ASP A 98 5.43 2.36 16.91
C ASP A 98 6.72 1.58 17.24
N TYR A 99 7.81 1.80 16.46
CA TYR A 99 9.08 1.11 16.64
C TYR A 99 9.71 1.31 18.03
N PRO A 100 9.78 2.53 18.61
CA PRO A 100 10.31 2.71 19.96
C PRO A 100 9.57 1.90 21.01
N HIS A 101 8.29 1.67 20.81
CA HIS A 101 7.45 0.90 21.73
C HIS A 101 7.79 -0.59 21.72
N ILE A 102 7.92 -1.18 20.51
CA ILE A 102 8.31 -2.57 20.38
C ILE A 102 9.77 -2.79 20.79
N ALA A 103 10.67 -1.88 20.39
CA ALA A 103 12.06 -1.93 20.81
C ALA A 103 12.20 -1.88 22.34
N GLY A 104 11.52 -0.95 23.01
CA GLY A 104 11.53 -0.87 24.47
C GLY A 104 10.98 -2.12 25.17
N LYS A 105 10.00 -2.79 24.56
CA LYS A 105 9.37 -3.98 25.15
C LYS A 105 10.14 -5.28 24.91
N TYR A 106 10.87 -5.37 23.79
CA TYR A 106 11.44 -6.62 23.31
C TYR A 106 12.94 -6.58 23.03
N SER A 107 13.65 -5.46 23.26
CA SER A 107 15.09 -5.33 23.05
C SER A 107 15.94 -6.35 23.83
N ASP A 108 15.45 -6.78 24.99
CA ASP A 108 16.14 -7.79 25.82
C ASP A 108 16.01 -9.21 25.26
N LYS A 109 15.04 -9.43 24.35
CA LYS A 109 14.70 -10.75 23.82
C LYS A 109 15.00 -10.90 22.34
N TYR A 110 15.00 -9.81 21.60
CA TYR A 110 15.14 -9.80 20.15
C TYR A 110 16.10 -8.73 19.68
N LYS A 111 16.87 -9.07 18.68
CA LYS A 111 17.68 -8.14 17.90
C LYS A 111 16.92 -7.76 16.66
N PHE A 112 16.74 -6.47 16.41
CA PHE A 112 16.06 -5.92 15.24
C PHE A 112 17.05 -5.25 14.31
N THR A 113 17.01 -5.57 13.02
CA THR A 113 17.85 -4.96 11.98
C THR A 113 16.95 -4.36 10.92
N ASP A 114 17.04 -3.05 10.70
CA ASP A 114 16.24 -2.35 9.66
C ASP A 114 16.74 -2.74 8.27
N ILE A 115 15.84 -3.25 7.42
CA ILE A 115 16.19 -3.74 6.09
C ILE A 115 15.54 -2.90 5.00
N LEU A 116 14.29 -2.50 5.18
CA LEU A 116 13.52 -1.82 4.16
C LEU A 116 12.64 -0.74 4.80
N LYS A 117 12.62 0.44 4.15
CA LYS A 117 11.81 1.58 4.57
C LYS A 117 10.92 2.02 3.43
N SER A 118 9.64 2.31 3.72
CA SER A 118 8.74 2.85 2.72
C SER A 118 9.16 4.27 2.31
N PRO A 119 9.08 4.62 1.01
CA PRO A 119 9.49 5.94 0.52
C PRO A 119 8.55 7.06 0.98
N ARG A 120 7.40 6.71 1.53
CA ARG A 120 6.37 7.63 2.01
C ARG A 120 5.47 6.98 3.03
N LYS A 121 4.65 7.82 3.69
CA LYS A 121 3.68 7.36 4.68
C LYS A 121 2.61 6.48 4.02
N GLY A 122 2.32 5.35 4.63
CA GLY A 122 1.19 4.51 4.27
C GLY A 122 -0.14 5.24 4.52
N ASN A 123 -1.10 5.03 3.63
CA ASN A 123 -2.42 5.67 3.76
C ASN A 123 -3.22 5.11 4.94
N ASP A 124 -3.05 3.83 5.23
CA ASP A 124 -3.70 3.10 6.32
C ASP A 124 -3.06 3.39 7.69
N VAL A 125 -1.74 3.44 7.73
CA VAL A 125 -0.96 3.65 8.98
C VAL A 125 -0.71 5.12 9.27
N LYS A 126 -0.77 5.99 8.24
CA LYS A 126 -0.39 7.41 8.28
C LYS A 126 1.03 7.65 8.82
N ASP A 127 1.90 6.68 8.61
CA ASP A 127 3.28 6.67 9.07
C ASP A 127 4.23 6.05 8.05
N ILE A 128 5.52 6.28 8.20
CA ILE A 128 6.56 5.57 7.46
C ILE A 128 6.61 4.14 7.97
N ILE A 129 6.66 3.18 7.05
CA ILE A 129 6.65 1.76 7.37
C ILE A 129 8.04 1.21 7.20
N HIS A 130 8.53 0.50 8.20
CA HIS A 130 9.80 -0.20 8.18
C HIS A 130 9.59 -1.71 8.21
N ILE A 131 10.52 -2.42 7.59
CA ILE A 131 10.68 -3.86 7.75
C ILE A 131 11.98 -4.11 8.47
N TYR A 132 11.87 -4.74 9.63
CA TYR A 132 13.00 -5.21 10.42
C TYR A 132 13.12 -6.72 10.27
N GLN A 133 14.32 -7.21 10.02
CA GLN A 133 14.63 -8.60 10.32
C GLN A 133 14.84 -8.70 11.83
N PHE A 134 14.27 -9.71 12.44
CA PHE A 134 14.47 -9.98 13.86
C PHE A 134 14.89 -11.40 14.11
N GLU A 135 15.69 -11.56 15.15
CA GLU A 135 16.13 -12.85 15.69
C GLU A 135 16.09 -12.79 17.23
N LYS A 136 15.69 -13.89 17.84
CA LYS A 136 15.66 -14.01 19.30
C LYS A 136 17.08 -14.17 19.84
N ILE A 137 17.42 -13.36 20.83
CA ILE A 137 18.71 -13.43 21.54
C ILE A 137 18.69 -14.71 22.39
N LYS A 138 19.72 -15.54 22.21
CA LYS A 138 19.91 -16.79 22.97
C LYS A 138 20.47 -16.50 24.35
#